data_aa328de2496fc9937fbb9e9cd791203a
#
_entry.id   aa328de2496fc9937fbb9e9cd791203a
#
_cell.length_a   1.000
_cell.length_b   1.000
_cell.length_c   1.000
_cell.angle_alpha   90.00
_cell.angle_beta   90.00
_cell.angle_gamma   90.00
#
_symmetry.space_group_name_H-M   'P 1'
#
loop_
_entity.id
_entity.type
_entity.pdbx_description
1 polymer ?
#
loop_
_entity_poly.entity_id
_entity_poly.type
_entity_poly.pdbx_seq_one_letter_code
_entity_poly.pdbx_strand_id
1 'polypeptide(L)'
;GCITGMSFYILLSFLFKLDSFFCILTLIIKTKNIDENKSMMEQIENKDILLSYPFESMTSFINLLKEVAHNENVASIKMTLYRVAKNSQVVEALIDAAEHGKEVVVMVELRARFDEQNNIEWSRRMEDAGCRIIYGIDHTKVHSKICLITYTKDNKVKHISQIGTGNYNEKTSKLYTDLSLMTANEEIAKEVGKVFNKICMEEVMEKTKHLLVSPKCMQNKIADLIDGEIKKVEEGKTGYIGMKFNSLTDKVLIEKLIEASQKGVKIDLVIRGICCLIAGVKEYTENVTVKSIVGRYLEHSRIYIFGTEDDRKIYISSADLMTRNTVRRVEVAAPIYDENIKKRVSKMFDIMLQDNIKGRYMKSDGKYYRPEIAEGETLIDSQEYFFEEAYGKIE
;
A
#
# COMPACT_ATOMS: atom_id res chain seq x y z
N GLY A 1 11.80 -51.68 24.53
CA GLY A 1 10.91 -51.45 23.43
C GLY A 1 9.87 -50.39 23.74
N CYS A 2 10.16 -49.11 23.57
CA CYS A 2 9.16 -48.01 23.48
C CYS A 2 9.86 -46.64 23.35
N ILE A 3 10.94 -46.55 22.55
CA ILE A 3 11.60 -45.23 22.29
C ILE A 3 11.65 -44.92 20.77
N THR A 4 11.11 -45.75 19.90
CA THR A 4 11.22 -45.58 18.46
C THR A 4 10.01 -44.87 17.77
N GLY A 5 8.90 -44.64 18.49
CA GLY A 5 7.71 -43.99 17.89
C GLY A 5 7.72 -42.45 17.97
N MET A 6 8.27 -41.91 19.05
CA MET A 6 8.23 -40.43 19.27
C MET A 6 9.30 -39.68 18.49
N SER A 7 10.45 -40.32 18.21
CA SER A 7 11.50 -39.74 17.36
C SER A 7 11.11 -39.63 15.89
N PHE A 8 10.29 -40.57 15.39
CA PHE A 8 9.84 -40.59 13.99
C PHE A 8 8.80 -39.49 13.71
N TYR A 9 7.89 -39.22 14.64
CA TYR A 9 6.88 -38.15 14.50
C TYR A 9 7.50 -36.74 14.58
N ILE A 10 8.51 -36.56 15.43
CA ILE A 10 9.24 -35.27 15.53
C ILE A 10 10.09 -35.07 14.27
N LEU A 11 10.72 -36.11 13.73
CA LEU A 11 11.49 -36.05 12.48
C LEU A 11 10.58 -35.82 11.26
N LEU A 12 9.40 -36.46 11.20
CA LEU A 12 8.40 -36.20 10.16
C LEU A 12 7.85 -34.76 10.23
N SER A 13 7.54 -34.25 11.43
CA SER A 13 7.08 -32.86 11.57
C SER A 13 8.16 -31.85 11.23
N PHE A 14 9.44 -32.18 11.46
CA PHE A 14 10.58 -31.35 11.06
C PHE A 14 10.84 -31.44 9.55
N LEU A 15 10.70 -32.62 8.94
CA LEU A 15 10.80 -32.82 7.49
C LEU A 15 9.60 -32.18 6.75
N PHE A 16 8.37 -32.28 7.27
CA PHE A 16 7.22 -31.55 6.72
C PHE A 16 7.36 -30.02 6.84
N LYS A 17 8.00 -29.52 7.90
CA LYS A 17 8.34 -28.09 8.01
C LYS A 17 9.50 -27.70 7.08
N LEU A 18 10.46 -28.58 6.83
CA LEU A 18 11.56 -28.35 5.87
C LEU A 18 11.06 -28.46 4.42
N ASP A 19 10.19 -29.41 4.08
CA ASP A 19 9.59 -29.53 2.75
C ASP A 19 8.65 -28.36 2.45
N SER A 20 7.88 -27.87 3.42
CA SER A 20 7.13 -26.62 3.27
C SER A 20 8.07 -25.42 3.13
N PHE A 21 9.22 -25.41 3.80
CA PHE A 21 10.21 -24.33 3.70
C PHE A 21 10.96 -24.31 2.36
N PHE A 22 11.24 -25.49 1.75
CA PHE A 22 11.86 -25.62 0.42
C PHE A 22 10.85 -25.49 -0.72
N CYS A 23 9.61 -25.93 -0.53
CA CYS A 23 8.53 -25.75 -1.50
C CYS A 23 8.07 -24.28 -1.59
N ILE A 24 8.23 -23.49 -0.52
CA ILE A 24 7.95 -22.06 -0.47
C ILE A 24 8.91 -21.23 -1.35
N LEU A 25 10.10 -21.72 -1.65
CA LEU A 25 11.11 -21.02 -2.47
C LEU A 25 10.90 -21.14 -3.99
N THR A 26 10.00 -22.01 -4.44
CA THR A 26 9.82 -22.33 -5.88
C THR A 26 8.39 -22.27 -6.39
N LEU A 27 7.39 -22.04 -5.55
CA LEU A 27 6.02 -21.86 -6.02
C LEU A 27 5.83 -20.40 -6.49
N ILE A 28 5.64 -20.26 -7.79
CA ILE A 28 5.10 -19.04 -8.39
C ILE A 28 3.70 -18.85 -7.78
N ILE A 29 3.55 -17.89 -6.88
CA ILE A 29 2.26 -17.57 -6.26
C ILE A 29 1.37 -17.00 -7.35
N LYS A 30 0.42 -17.81 -7.84
CA LYS A 30 -0.60 -17.34 -8.77
C LYS A 30 -1.58 -16.45 -8.02
N THR A 31 -1.75 -15.23 -8.47
CA THR A 31 -2.75 -14.33 -7.93
C THR A 31 -4.14 -14.86 -8.30
N LYS A 32 -4.96 -15.19 -7.30
CA LYS A 32 -6.28 -15.87 -7.42
C LYS A 32 -7.22 -15.22 -8.46
N ASN A 33 -7.09 -13.91 -8.70
CA ASN A 33 -8.00 -13.11 -9.52
C ASN A 33 -7.40 -12.64 -10.84
N ILE A 34 -6.24 -13.15 -11.23
CA ILE A 34 -5.54 -12.79 -12.47
C ILE A 34 -5.33 -14.04 -13.31
N ASP A 35 -5.73 -13.96 -14.57
CA ASP A 35 -5.43 -14.96 -15.59
C ASP A 35 -4.14 -14.57 -16.31
N GLU A 36 -3.04 -15.24 -16.02
CA GLU A 36 -1.72 -14.95 -16.59
C GLU A 36 -1.65 -15.16 -18.12
N ASN A 37 -2.64 -15.83 -18.72
CA ASN A 37 -2.72 -16.08 -20.16
C ASN A 37 -3.53 -15.00 -20.91
N LYS A 38 -4.08 -14.03 -20.18
CA LYS A 38 -4.87 -12.95 -20.75
C LYS A 38 -4.16 -11.61 -20.62
N SER A 39 -4.50 -10.66 -21.47
CA SER A 39 -4.03 -9.29 -21.39
C SER A 39 -4.31 -8.70 -20.00
N MET A 40 -3.27 -8.16 -19.37
CA MET A 40 -3.41 -7.44 -18.11
C MET A 40 -4.22 -6.16 -18.29
N MET A 41 -4.03 -5.46 -19.40
CA MET A 41 -4.80 -4.24 -19.72
C MET A 41 -6.31 -4.55 -19.77
N GLU A 42 -6.71 -5.61 -20.49
CA GLU A 42 -8.12 -6.01 -20.60
C GLU A 42 -8.71 -6.41 -19.24
N GLN A 43 -7.94 -7.11 -18.41
CA GLN A 43 -8.40 -7.49 -17.08
C GLN A 43 -8.63 -6.27 -16.19
N ILE A 44 -7.75 -5.26 -16.24
CA ILE A 44 -7.87 -4.01 -15.47
C ILE A 44 -9.03 -3.15 -16.00
N GLU A 45 -9.24 -3.12 -17.31
CA GLU A 45 -10.41 -2.44 -17.91
C GLU A 45 -11.74 -3.01 -17.41
N ASN A 46 -11.79 -4.33 -17.21
CA ASN A 46 -13.01 -5.00 -16.77
C ASN A 46 -13.28 -4.85 -15.27
N LYS A 47 -12.23 -4.79 -14.44
CA LYS A 47 -12.31 -4.61 -12.99
C LYS A 47 -10.99 -4.13 -12.43
N ASP A 48 -11.05 -3.36 -11.36
CA ASP A 48 -9.86 -3.00 -10.58
C ASP A 48 -9.16 -4.27 -10.04
N ILE A 49 -7.84 -4.21 -9.97
CA ILE A 49 -7.00 -5.29 -9.42
C ILE A 49 -6.18 -4.74 -8.27
N LEU A 50 -6.23 -5.42 -7.13
CA LEU A 50 -5.38 -5.15 -5.97
C LEU A 50 -4.41 -6.31 -5.77
N LEU A 51 -3.13 -6.01 -5.74
CA LEU A 51 -2.07 -6.93 -5.31
C LEU A 51 -1.67 -6.64 -3.88
N SER A 52 -1.48 -7.69 -3.09
CA SER A 52 -1.02 -7.62 -1.70
C SER A 52 0.32 -8.33 -1.55
N TYR A 53 1.41 -7.55 -1.53
CA TYR A 53 2.76 -8.09 -1.30
C TYR A 53 2.97 -8.40 0.18
N PRO A 54 3.80 -9.37 0.53
CA PRO A 54 4.52 -10.34 -0.30
C PRO A 54 3.70 -11.60 -0.63
N PHE A 55 2.44 -11.65 -0.22
CA PHE A 55 1.53 -12.80 -0.38
C PHE A 55 1.17 -13.05 -1.84
N GLU A 56 1.10 -11.99 -2.64
CA GLU A 56 0.97 -12.02 -4.09
C GLU A 56 2.20 -11.39 -4.73
N SER A 57 2.52 -11.80 -5.96
CA SER A 57 3.75 -11.37 -6.64
C SER A 57 3.60 -10.01 -7.34
N MET A 58 4.66 -9.22 -7.33
CA MET A 58 4.80 -8.02 -8.20
C MET A 58 4.86 -8.40 -9.69
N THR A 59 5.04 -9.66 -10.03
CA THR A 59 5.15 -10.15 -11.41
C THR A 59 3.96 -9.72 -12.27
N SER A 60 2.74 -9.69 -11.73
CA SER A 60 1.55 -9.26 -12.49
C SER A 60 1.65 -7.80 -12.92
N PHE A 61 2.16 -6.90 -12.07
CA PHE A 61 2.42 -5.52 -12.45
C PHE A 61 3.57 -5.40 -13.47
N ILE A 62 4.64 -6.18 -13.31
CA ILE A 62 5.74 -6.25 -14.28
C ILE A 62 5.24 -6.75 -15.63
N ASN A 63 4.34 -7.73 -15.65
CA ASN A 63 3.72 -8.22 -16.88
C ASN A 63 2.87 -7.15 -17.56
N LEU A 64 2.13 -6.32 -16.81
CA LEU A 64 1.46 -5.14 -17.36
C LEU A 64 2.46 -4.21 -18.06
N LEU A 65 3.59 -3.88 -17.42
CA LEU A 65 4.60 -3.01 -18.03
C LEU A 65 5.22 -3.63 -19.29
N LYS A 66 5.47 -4.93 -19.31
CA LYS A 66 5.97 -5.65 -20.50
C LYS A 66 4.94 -5.65 -21.63
N GLU A 67 3.66 -5.87 -21.31
CA GLU A 67 2.58 -5.82 -22.29
C GLU A 67 2.47 -4.43 -22.93
N VAL A 68 2.43 -3.37 -22.12
CA VAL A 68 2.29 -2.00 -22.62
C VAL A 68 3.51 -1.52 -23.43
N ALA A 69 4.70 -2.04 -23.14
CA ALA A 69 5.90 -1.74 -23.92
C ALA A 69 5.75 -2.14 -25.41
N HIS A 70 5.06 -3.22 -25.70
CA HIS A 70 4.86 -3.77 -27.06
C HIS A 70 3.48 -3.50 -27.66
N ASN A 71 2.54 -2.93 -26.90
CA ASN A 71 1.20 -2.65 -27.39
C ASN A 71 1.21 -1.38 -28.25
N GLU A 72 0.88 -1.49 -29.54
CA GLU A 72 0.90 -0.39 -30.50
C GLU A 72 -0.06 0.75 -30.15
N ASN A 73 -1.13 0.47 -29.41
CA ASN A 73 -2.11 1.46 -28.99
C ASN A 73 -1.64 2.29 -27.78
N VAL A 74 -0.58 1.88 -27.09
CA VAL A 74 -0.03 2.63 -25.95
C VAL A 74 0.83 3.78 -26.45
N ALA A 75 0.50 4.98 -25.99
CA ALA A 75 1.21 6.21 -26.36
C ALA A 75 2.28 6.57 -25.32
N SER A 76 1.97 6.48 -24.03
CA SER A 76 2.90 6.92 -22.99
C SER A 76 2.80 6.14 -21.70
N ILE A 77 3.93 6.13 -20.96
CA ILE A 77 4.04 5.62 -19.59
C ILE A 77 4.70 6.70 -18.76
N LYS A 78 4.07 7.11 -17.66
CA LYS A 78 4.63 8.03 -16.67
C LYS A 78 4.74 7.30 -15.34
N MET A 79 5.87 7.42 -14.66
CA MET A 79 6.14 6.66 -13.44
C MET A 79 7.04 7.42 -12.47
N THR A 80 6.80 7.28 -11.18
CA THR A 80 7.71 7.75 -10.13
C THR A 80 8.59 6.61 -9.64
N LEU A 81 9.90 6.82 -9.51
CA LEU A 81 10.83 5.84 -8.94
C LEU A 81 11.58 6.46 -7.76
N TYR A 82 11.54 5.79 -6.62
CA TYR A 82 12.23 6.20 -5.40
C TYR A 82 13.41 5.28 -5.08
N ARG A 83 13.17 3.98 -5.05
CA ARG A 83 14.16 2.93 -4.86
C ARG A 83 13.84 1.77 -5.79
N VAL A 84 14.80 1.38 -6.60
CA VAL A 84 14.68 0.24 -7.52
C VAL A 84 15.69 -0.84 -7.17
N ALA A 85 15.41 -2.08 -7.55
CA ALA A 85 16.35 -3.17 -7.37
C ALA A 85 17.57 -3.00 -8.27
N LYS A 86 18.71 -3.57 -7.90
CA LYS A 86 19.95 -3.50 -8.71
C LYS A 86 19.75 -4.05 -10.13
N ASN A 87 18.93 -5.11 -10.29
CA ASN A 87 18.56 -5.68 -11.58
C ASN A 87 17.03 -5.56 -11.71
N SER A 88 16.53 -4.32 -11.87
CA SER A 88 15.10 -4.03 -11.86
C SER A 88 14.44 -4.40 -13.17
N GLN A 89 13.47 -5.34 -13.13
CA GLN A 89 12.62 -5.66 -14.27
C GLN A 89 11.66 -4.50 -14.61
N VAL A 90 11.32 -3.66 -13.63
CA VAL A 90 10.52 -2.44 -13.86
C VAL A 90 11.29 -1.47 -14.74
N VAL A 91 12.55 -1.20 -14.43
CA VAL A 91 13.41 -0.32 -15.24
C VAL A 91 13.65 -0.90 -16.63
N GLU A 92 13.94 -2.21 -16.73
CA GLU A 92 14.09 -2.87 -18.03
C GLU A 92 12.82 -2.76 -18.89
N ALA A 93 11.63 -2.90 -18.31
CA ALA A 93 10.37 -2.73 -19.04
C ALA A 93 10.13 -1.28 -19.52
N LEU A 94 10.58 -0.28 -18.74
CA LEU A 94 10.50 1.13 -19.14
C LEU A 94 11.49 1.45 -20.29
N ILE A 95 12.70 0.89 -20.25
CA ILE A 95 13.68 0.99 -21.32
C ILE A 95 13.11 0.36 -22.60
N ASP A 96 12.60 -0.86 -22.50
CA ASP A 96 11.99 -1.59 -23.61
C ASP A 96 10.81 -0.78 -24.25
N ALA A 97 9.97 -0.17 -23.42
CA ALA A 97 8.89 0.70 -23.90
C ALA A 97 9.42 1.92 -24.70
N ALA A 98 10.46 2.58 -24.20
CA ALA A 98 11.07 3.72 -24.89
C ALA A 98 11.70 3.31 -26.21
N GLU A 99 12.40 2.18 -26.27
CA GLU A 99 13.00 1.62 -27.48
C GLU A 99 11.95 1.21 -28.52
N HIS A 100 10.71 0.87 -28.08
CA HIS A 100 9.54 0.64 -28.93
C HIS A 100 8.71 1.91 -29.24
N GLY A 101 9.30 3.08 -29.04
CA GLY A 101 8.72 4.37 -29.46
C GLY A 101 7.64 4.91 -28.52
N LYS A 102 7.48 4.39 -27.31
CA LYS A 102 6.57 4.98 -26.32
C LYS A 102 7.19 6.22 -25.69
N GLU A 103 6.37 7.23 -25.41
CA GLU A 103 6.80 8.33 -24.54
C GLU A 103 6.90 7.83 -23.10
N VAL A 104 8.11 7.72 -22.59
CA VAL A 104 8.37 7.27 -21.21
C VAL A 104 8.91 8.43 -20.39
N VAL A 105 8.15 8.86 -19.37
CA VAL A 105 8.52 9.93 -18.45
C VAL A 105 8.68 9.34 -17.06
N VAL A 106 9.88 9.43 -16.51
CA VAL A 106 10.20 8.86 -15.21
C VAL A 106 10.70 9.96 -14.27
N MET A 107 10.03 10.10 -13.16
CA MET A 107 10.50 10.94 -12.07
C MET A 107 11.36 10.09 -11.12
N VAL A 108 12.63 10.43 -10.97
CA VAL A 108 13.60 9.73 -10.13
C VAL A 108 13.96 10.60 -8.91
N GLU A 109 13.76 10.07 -7.71
CA GLU A 109 14.21 10.74 -6.47
C GLU A 109 15.65 10.29 -6.16
N LEU A 110 16.64 11.10 -6.53
CA LEU A 110 18.06 10.80 -6.30
C LEU A 110 18.45 10.82 -4.82
N ARG A 111 17.71 11.53 -3.97
CA ARG A 111 17.98 11.65 -2.53
C ARG A 111 17.43 10.48 -1.70
N ALA A 112 17.23 9.32 -2.33
CA ALA A 112 16.90 8.08 -1.64
C ALA A 112 18.13 7.58 -0.89
N ARG A 113 18.13 7.64 0.44
CA ARG A 113 19.28 7.22 1.27
C ARG A 113 19.71 5.80 0.96
N PHE A 114 21.02 5.58 0.84
CA PHE A 114 21.69 4.30 0.57
C PHE A 114 21.51 3.74 -0.85
N ASP A 115 20.77 4.40 -1.74
CA ASP A 115 20.48 3.94 -3.10
C ASP A 115 20.89 4.95 -4.18
N GLU A 116 21.58 6.05 -3.82
CA GLU A 116 21.90 7.15 -4.72
C GLU A 116 22.70 6.69 -5.94
N GLN A 117 23.73 5.88 -5.74
CA GLN A 117 24.58 5.38 -6.83
C GLN A 117 23.80 4.49 -7.81
N ASN A 118 22.98 3.61 -7.30
CA ASN A 118 22.13 2.72 -8.10
C ASN A 118 21.10 3.53 -8.91
N ASN A 119 20.49 4.55 -8.30
CA ASN A 119 19.53 5.41 -8.98
C ASN A 119 20.17 6.25 -10.09
N ILE A 120 21.41 6.73 -9.90
CA ILE A 120 22.16 7.45 -10.94
C ILE A 120 22.45 6.54 -12.14
N GLU A 121 22.90 5.31 -11.90
CA GLU A 121 23.21 4.34 -12.96
C GLU A 121 21.96 4.02 -13.79
N TRP A 122 20.83 3.72 -13.14
CA TRP A 122 19.57 3.43 -13.83
C TRP A 122 19.00 4.63 -14.57
N SER A 123 19.13 5.83 -14.01
CA SER A 123 18.69 7.06 -14.68
C SER A 123 19.41 7.26 -15.99
N ARG A 124 20.73 7.06 -16.01
CA ARG A 124 21.52 7.18 -17.25
C ARG A 124 21.10 6.15 -18.30
N ARG A 125 20.92 4.89 -17.90
CA ARG A 125 20.47 3.85 -18.83
C ARG A 125 19.10 4.16 -19.44
N MET A 126 18.18 4.70 -18.64
CA MET A 126 16.86 5.11 -19.14
C MET A 126 16.96 6.31 -20.08
N GLU A 127 17.80 7.31 -19.79
CA GLU A 127 18.05 8.45 -20.68
C GLU A 127 18.65 8.00 -22.02
N ASP A 128 19.64 7.12 -21.99
CA ASP A 128 20.27 6.55 -23.20
C ASP A 128 19.27 5.79 -24.08
N ALA A 129 18.25 5.18 -23.49
CA ALA A 129 17.16 4.49 -24.19
C ALA A 129 16.06 5.44 -24.71
N GLY A 130 16.12 6.74 -24.39
CA GLY A 130 15.17 7.74 -24.83
C GLY A 130 14.08 8.08 -23.82
N CYS A 131 14.16 7.59 -22.57
CA CYS A 131 13.27 8.03 -21.51
C CYS A 131 13.55 9.50 -21.13
N ARG A 132 12.50 10.25 -20.87
CA ARG A 132 12.59 11.58 -20.25
C ARG A 132 12.68 11.41 -18.74
N ILE A 133 13.82 11.79 -18.16
CA ILE A 133 14.04 11.71 -16.71
C ILE A 133 13.84 13.09 -16.08
N ILE A 134 13.11 13.11 -14.94
CA ILE A 134 12.88 14.27 -14.10
C ILE A 134 13.49 13.99 -12.73
N TYR A 135 14.40 14.85 -12.29
CA TYR A 135 15.22 14.65 -11.07
C TYR A 135 14.61 15.33 -9.84
N GLY A 136 13.29 15.17 -9.65
CA GLY A 136 12.60 15.64 -8.47
C GLY A 136 12.14 17.09 -8.53
N ILE A 137 11.69 17.59 -7.37
CA ILE A 137 11.28 18.97 -7.14
C ILE A 137 12.23 19.56 -6.09
N ASP A 138 12.70 20.81 -6.29
CA ASP A 138 13.54 21.46 -5.32
C ASP A 138 12.86 21.53 -3.94
N HIS A 139 13.62 21.16 -2.91
CA HIS A 139 13.19 21.14 -1.51
C HIS A 139 12.01 20.20 -1.16
N THR A 140 11.42 19.51 -2.15
CA THR A 140 10.29 18.60 -1.93
C THR A 140 10.62 17.20 -2.45
N LYS A 141 10.72 16.22 -1.54
CA LYS A 141 10.93 14.82 -1.95
C LYS A 141 9.64 14.22 -2.53
N VAL A 142 9.76 13.56 -3.67
CA VAL A 142 8.66 12.79 -4.24
C VAL A 142 8.74 11.35 -3.72
N HIS A 143 7.78 10.98 -2.89
CA HIS A 143 7.71 9.67 -2.25
C HIS A 143 6.50 8.84 -2.70
N SER A 144 5.62 9.42 -3.51
CA SER A 144 4.48 8.70 -4.10
C SER A 144 4.93 7.56 -5.01
N LYS A 145 4.11 6.52 -5.14
CA LYS A 145 4.31 5.36 -6.00
C LYS A 145 3.13 5.31 -6.96
N ILE A 146 3.30 5.97 -8.09
CA ILE A 146 2.27 6.11 -9.12
C ILE A 146 2.82 5.81 -10.50
N CYS A 147 2.00 5.16 -11.31
CA CYS A 147 2.24 4.90 -12.71
C CYS A 147 0.98 5.25 -13.50
N LEU A 148 1.13 5.94 -14.62
CA LEU A 148 0.03 6.28 -15.53
C LEU A 148 0.37 5.80 -16.94
N ILE A 149 -0.47 4.92 -17.49
CA ILE A 149 -0.39 4.39 -18.83
C ILE A 149 -1.50 5.05 -19.66
N THR A 150 -1.13 5.67 -20.78
CA THR A 150 -2.08 6.30 -21.72
C THR A 150 -2.09 5.53 -23.01
N TYR A 151 -3.28 5.15 -23.49
CA TYR A 151 -3.47 4.38 -24.72
C TYR A 151 -4.74 4.80 -25.43
N THR A 152 -4.89 4.37 -26.69
CA THR A 152 -6.08 4.61 -27.51
C THR A 152 -6.87 3.32 -27.67
N LYS A 153 -8.18 3.36 -27.44
CA LYS A 153 -9.11 2.27 -27.71
C LYS A 153 -10.41 2.84 -28.23
N ASP A 154 -10.92 2.28 -29.33
CA ASP A 154 -12.15 2.74 -29.98
C ASP A 154 -12.13 4.26 -30.31
N ASN A 155 -11.01 4.75 -30.80
CA ASN A 155 -10.74 6.17 -31.08
C ASN A 155 -10.88 7.10 -29.86
N LYS A 156 -10.76 6.57 -28.65
CA LYS A 156 -10.77 7.34 -27.40
C LYS A 156 -9.48 7.14 -26.65
N VAL A 157 -9.01 8.22 -26.02
CA VAL A 157 -7.89 8.15 -25.09
C VAL A 157 -8.37 7.52 -23.79
N LYS A 158 -7.68 6.49 -23.35
CA LYS A 158 -7.94 5.71 -22.14
C LYS A 158 -6.70 5.67 -21.26
N HIS A 159 -6.90 5.39 -19.99
CA HIS A 159 -5.83 5.34 -19.01
C HIS A 159 -5.94 4.14 -18.09
N ILE A 160 -4.78 3.62 -17.69
CA ILE A 160 -4.63 2.75 -16.56
C ILE A 160 -3.71 3.46 -15.56
N SER A 161 -4.16 3.56 -14.32
CA SER A 161 -3.37 4.06 -13.20
C SER A 161 -2.98 2.91 -12.29
N GLN A 162 -1.73 2.91 -11.83
CA GLN A 162 -1.31 2.06 -10.72
C GLN A 162 -0.85 2.97 -9.57
N ILE A 163 -1.37 2.72 -8.37
CA ILE A 163 -1.02 3.45 -7.16
C ILE A 163 -0.64 2.44 -6.08
N GLY A 164 0.55 2.62 -5.50
CA GLY A 164 1.09 1.70 -4.51
C GLY A 164 1.40 2.36 -3.17
N THR A 165 1.46 1.54 -2.12
CA THR A 165 1.93 1.95 -0.80
C THR A 165 3.44 1.81 -0.66
N GLY A 166 4.08 0.94 -1.43
CA GLY A 166 5.50 0.60 -1.40
C GLY A 166 6.25 0.88 -2.69
N ASN A 167 7.57 0.85 -2.62
CA ASN A 167 8.44 1.13 -3.76
C ASN A 167 8.34 0.04 -4.85
N TYR A 168 8.65 0.42 -6.09
CA TYR A 168 8.80 -0.50 -7.20
C TYR A 168 10.16 -1.23 -7.10
N ASN A 169 10.23 -2.15 -6.17
CA ASN A 169 11.46 -2.89 -5.87
C ASN A 169 11.13 -4.36 -5.61
N GLU A 170 11.56 -5.21 -6.51
CA GLU A 170 11.24 -6.64 -6.54
C GLU A 170 11.81 -7.40 -5.33
N LYS A 171 12.87 -6.89 -4.70
CA LYS A 171 13.43 -7.48 -3.49
C LYS A 171 12.61 -7.13 -2.27
N THR A 172 12.29 -5.84 -2.08
CA THR A 172 11.52 -5.39 -0.92
C THR A 172 10.06 -5.86 -0.98
N SER A 173 9.49 -6.05 -2.19
CA SER A 173 8.15 -6.62 -2.35
C SER A 173 8.00 -8.06 -1.81
N LYS A 174 9.12 -8.76 -1.62
CA LYS A 174 9.15 -10.10 -1.01
C LYS A 174 9.33 -10.09 0.51
N LEU A 175 9.61 -8.93 1.10
CA LEU A 175 9.97 -8.76 2.50
C LEU A 175 9.04 -7.81 3.25
N TYR A 176 8.34 -6.92 2.53
CA TYR A 176 7.49 -5.88 3.08
C TYR A 176 6.04 -6.14 2.68
N THR A 177 5.11 -5.92 3.61
CA THR A 177 3.70 -5.87 3.24
C THR A 177 3.42 -4.54 2.53
N ASP A 178 2.87 -4.60 1.32
CA ASP A 178 2.44 -3.43 0.57
C ASP A 178 1.22 -3.76 -0.30
N LEU A 179 0.50 -2.74 -0.69
CA LEU A 179 -0.66 -2.83 -1.56
C LEU A 179 -0.40 -2.09 -2.87
N SER A 180 -0.88 -2.64 -3.98
CA SER A 180 -0.77 -2.07 -5.31
C SER A 180 -2.12 -2.17 -6.02
N LEU A 181 -2.74 -1.01 -6.25
CA LEU A 181 -4.02 -0.88 -6.96
C LEU A 181 -3.77 -0.56 -8.42
N MET A 182 -4.36 -1.34 -9.32
CA MET A 182 -4.42 -1.07 -10.76
C MET A 182 -5.87 -0.81 -11.15
N THR A 183 -6.15 0.33 -11.77
CA THR A 183 -7.50 0.79 -12.09
C THR A 183 -7.57 1.49 -13.44
N ALA A 184 -8.66 1.29 -14.17
CA ALA A 184 -9.00 2.03 -15.38
C ALA A 184 -9.97 3.20 -15.12
N ASN A 185 -10.15 3.61 -13.87
CA ASN A 185 -11.00 4.73 -13.48
C ASN A 185 -10.44 6.05 -14.03
N GLU A 186 -11.15 6.68 -14.95
CA GLU A 186 -10.71 7.90 -15.64
C GLU A 186 -10.65 9.14 -14.72
N GLU A 187 -11.50 9.22 -13.70
CA GLU A 187 -11.46 10.34 -12.76
C GLU A 187 -10.20 10.28 -11.87
N ILE A 188 -9.80 9.07 -11.46
CA ILE A 188 -8.51 8.85 -10.78
C ILE A 188 -7.36 9.20 -11.74
N ALA A 189 -7.41 8.71 -12.99
CA ALA A 189 -6.37 8.95 -13.98
C ALA A 189 -6.16 10.44 -14.29
N LYS A 190 -7.24 11.22 -14.37
CA LYS A 190 -7.15 12.69 -14.54
C LYS A 190 -6.35 13.34 -13.42
N GLU A 191 -6.56 12.94 -12.18
CA GLU A 191 -5.84 13.51 -11.04
C GLU A 191 -4.40 13.01 -10.97
N VAL A 192 -4.15 11.72 -11.26
CA VAL A 192 -2.78 11.17 -11.39
C VAL A 192 -2.00 11.92 -12.48
N GLY A 193 -2.62 12.16 -13.64
CA GLY A 193 -2.02 12.94 -14.72
C GLY A 193 -1.68 14.38 -14.31
N LYS A 194 -2.56 15.03 -13.54
CA LYS A 194 -2.28 16.37 -12.99
C LYS A 194 -1.11 16.34 -11.99
N VAL A 195 -1.00 15.31 -11.15
CA VAL A 195 0.15 15.16 -10.24
C VAL A 195 1.45 15.07 -11.03
N PHE A 196 1.51 14.24 -12.08
CA PHE A 196 2.69 14.19 -12.96
C PHE A 196 3.00 15.52 -13.63
N ASN A 197 1.99 16.21 -14.17
CA ASN A 197 2.19 17.51 -14.80
C ASN A 197 2.75 18.55 -13.82
N LYS A 198 2.25 18.57 -12.58
CA LYS A 198 2.77 19.45 -11.53
C LYS A 198 4.22 19.12 -11.18
N ILE A 199 4.55 17.83 -11.01
CA ILE A 199 5.93 17.40 -10.76
C ILE A 199 6.85 17.84 -11.93
N CYS A 200 6.41 17.70 -13.18
CA CYS A 200 7.17 18.12 -14.36
C CYS A 200 7.41 19.65 -14.42
N MET A 201 6.54 20.44 -13.80
CA MET A 201 6.68 21.90 -13.68
C MET A 201 7.39 22.34 -12.38
N GLU A 202 7.89 21.39 -11.60
CA GLU A 202 8.44 21.63 -10.25
C GLU A 202 7.42 22.26 -9.28
N GLU A 203 6.14 21.98 -9.49
CA GLU A 203 5.03 22.46 -8.69
C GLU A 203 4.36 21.31 -7.90
N VAL A 204 3.48 21.66 -6.97
CA VAL A 204 2.71 20.72 -6.16
C VAL A 204 1.21 20.89 -6.38
N MET A 205 0.46 19.81 -6.17
CA MET A 205 -1.01 19.81 -6.26
C MET A 205 -1.62 20.61 -5.10
N GLU A 206 -2.53 21.51 -5.42
CA GLU A 206 -3.24 22.33 -4.43
C GLU A 206 -4.61 21.74 -4.06
N LYS A 207 -5.31 21.15 -5.01
CA LYS A 207 -6.65 20.58 -4.81
C LYS A 207 -6.85 19.32 -5.61
N THR A 208 -7.55 18.35 -5.00
CA THR A 208 -7.98 17.10 -5.63
C THR A 208 -9.41 16.78 -5.20
N LYS A 209 -10.14 16.01 -5.98
CA LYS A 209 -11.47 15.51 -5.64
C LYS A 209 -11.43 14.09 -5.11
N HIS A 210 -10.66 13.22 -5.76
CA HIS A 210 -10.59 11.78 -5.48
C HIS A 210 -9.36 11.39 -4.67
N LEU A 211 -8.19 11.84 -5.09
CA LEU A 211 -6.93 11.56 -4.42
C LEU A 211 -6.74 12.42 -3.17
N LEU A 212 -5.96 11.91 -2.23
CA LEU A 212 -5.36 12.72 -1.17
C LEU A 212 -3.90 12.96 -1.56
N VAL A 213 -3.50 14.20 -1.77
CA VAL A 213 -2.16 14.55 -2.27
C VAL A 213 -1.50 15.57 -1.35
N SER A 214 -0.30 15.25 -0.86
CA SER A 214 0.54 16.19 -0.13
C SER A 214 1.52 16.89 -1.10
N PRO A 215 2.08 18.05 -0.69
CA PRO A 215 2.05 18.67 0.63
C PRO A 215 0.84 19.59 0.92
N LYS A 216 0.03 19.94 -0.08
CA LYS A 216 -0.96 21.02 0.06
C LYS A 216 -2.35 20.59 0.55
N CYS A 217 -2.82 19.39 0.22
CA CYS A 217 -4.21 19.05 0.50
C CYS A 217 -4.44 17.75 1.30
N MET A 218 -3.45 16.87 1.44
CA MET A 218 -3.64 15.58 2.11
C MET A 218 -4.04 15.75 3.59
N GLN A 219 -3.29 16.55 4.36
CA GLN A 219 -3.54 16.74 5.79
C GLN A 219 -4.95 17.29 6.04
N ASN A 220 -5.34 18.35 5.32
CA ASN A 220 -6.67 18.96 5.47
C ASN A 220 -7.79 17.98 5.11
N LYS A 221 -7.64 17.23 4.01
CA LYS A 221 -8.64 16.23 3.59
C LYS A 221 -8.78 15.08 4.58
N ILE A 222 -7.68 14.61 5.19
CA ILE A 222 -7.76 13.61 6.26
C ILE A 222 -8.48 14.20 7.46
N ALA A 223 -8.19 15.45 7.84
CA ALA A 223 -8.91 16.13 8.92
C ALA A 223 -10.41 16.25 8.61
N ASP A 224 -10.79 16.63 7.38
CA ASP A 224 -12.19 16.71 6.94
C ASP A 224 -12.90 15.34 7.01
N LEU A 225 -12.20 14.26 6.65
CA LEU A 225 -12.74 12.89 6.75
C LEU A 225 -12.96 12.48 8.22
N ILE A 226 -12.06 12.87 9.12
CA ILE A 226 -12.24 12.67 10.58
C ILE A 226 -13.44 13.48 11.08
N ASP A 227 -13.56 14.75 10.67
CA ASP A 227 -14.71 15.60 11.02
C ASP A 227 -16.03 15.02 10.51
N GLY A 228 -16.03 14.36 9.36
CA GLY A 228 -17.17 13.63 8.84
C GLY A 228 -17.64 12.51 9.79
N GLU A 229 -16.72 11.77 10.40
CA GLU A 229 -17.06 10.73 11.38
C GLU A 229 -17.53 11.31 12.71
N ILE A 230 -16.97 12.44 13.15
CA ILE A 230 -17.45 13.19 14.33
C ILE A 230 -18.92 13.63 14.11
N LYS A 231 -19.21 14.21 12.95
CA LYS A 231 -20.56 14.65 12.60
C LYS A 231 -21.58 13.51 12.63
N LYS A 232 -21.22 12.32 12.16
CA LYS A 232 -22.11 11.14 12.23
C LYS A 232 -22.48 10.83 13.67
N VAL A 233 -21.55 10.84 14.60
CA VAL A 233 -21.82 10.59 16.03
C VAL A 233 -22.70 11.70 16.62
N GLU A 234 -22.47 12.95 16.28
CA GLU A 234 -23.30 14.07 16.69
C GLU A 234 -24.74 13.96 16.15
N GLU A 235 -24.93 13.33 14.99
CA GLU A 235 -26.25 13.01 14.41
C GLU A 235 -26.85 11.70 14.95
N GLY A 236 -26.24 11.06 15.94
CA GLY A 236 -26.73 9.80 16.56
C GLY A 236 -26.39 8.55 15.72
N LYS A 237 -25.48 8.65 14.74
CA LYS A 237 -25.01 7.53 13.93
C LYS A 237 -23.69 6.99 14.48
N THR A 238 -23.24 5.84 13.96
CA THR A 238 -21.93 5.26 14.31
C THR A 238 -20.83 5.92 13.50
N GLY A 239 -19.81 6.47 14.17
CA GLY A 239 -18.55 6.92 13.58
C GLY A 239 -17.45 5.90 13.79
N TYR A 240 -16.64 5.68 12.76
CA TYR A 240 -15.52 4.74 12.80
C TYR A 240 -14.33 5.23 11.99
N ILE A 241 -13.15 5.08 12.56
CA ILE A 241 -11.86 5.34 11.89
C ILE A 241 -10.95 4.14 12.12
N GLY A 242 -10.47 3.54 11.03
CA GLY A 242 -9.43 2.50 11.06
C GLY A 242 -8.23 2.95 10.24
N MET A 243 -7.03 2.90 10.82
CA MET A 243 -5.83 3.31 10.09
C MET A 243 -4.66 2.37 10.35
N LYS A 244 -3.93 2.07 9.29
CA LYS A 244 -2.64 1.38 9.35
C LYS A 244 -1.58 2.23 8.67
N PHE A 245 -0.48 2.47 9.37
CA PHE A 245 0.71 3.15 8.83
C PHE A 245 1.92 2.86 9.72
N ASN A 246 3.11 3.35 9.35
CA ASN A 246 4.32 3.04 10.11
C ASN A 246 4.47 3.89 11.36
N SER A 247 4.21 5.20 11.27
CA SER A 247 4.41 6.14 12.38
C SER A 247 3.37 7.26 12.39
N LEU A 248 3.00 7.68 13.60
CA LEU A 248 2.06 8.76 13.90
C LEU A 248 2.77 9.86 14.71
N THR A 249 3.09 10.99 14.06
CA THR A 249 3.72 12.14 14.71
C THR A 249 3.16 13.48 14.24
N ASP A 250 2.18 13.48 13.32
CA ASP A 250 1.53 14.71 12.86
C ASP A 250 0.61 15.27 13.94
N LYS A 251 1.02 16.40 14.52
CA LYS A 251 0.32 17.00 15.64
C LYS A 251 -1.12 17.37 15.30
N VAL A 252 -1.37 17.93 14.11
CA VAL A 252 -2.72 18.34 13.68
C VAL A 252 -3.66 17.14 13.62
N LEU A 253 -3.18 16.03 13.03
CA LEU A 253 -3.99 14.82 12.90
C LEU A 253 -4.13 14.08 14.22
N ILE A 254 -3.13 14.10 15.10
CA ILE A 254 -3.23 13.54 16.47
C ILE A 254 -4.33 14.29 17.24
N GLU A 255 -4.33 15.63 17.22
CA GLU A 255 -5.33 16.45 17.89
C GLU A 255 -6.74 16.16 17.35
N LYS A 256 -6.89 15.96 16.03
CA LYS A 256 -8.15 15.55 15.41
C LYS A 256 -8.62 14.15 15.83
N LEU A 257 -7.71 13.18 15.95
CA LEU A 257 -8.05 11.84 16.45
C LEU A 257 -8.46 11.86 17.92
N ILE A 258 -7.82 12.69 18.75
CA ILE A 258 -8.23 12.89 20.15
C ILE A 258 -9.64 13.50 20.21
N GLU A 259 -9.90 14.56 19.44
CA GLU A 259 -11.23 15.18 19.34
C GLU A 259 -12.28 14.15 18.92
N ALA A 260 -12.00 13.34 17.91
CA ALA A 260 -12.91 12.29 17.43
C ALA A 260 -13.21 11.26 18.53
N SER A 261 -12.20 10.82 19.29
CA SER A 261 -12.37 9.92 20.42
C SER A 261 -13.26 10.55 21.51
N GLN A 262 -13.01 11.81 21.85
CA GLN A 262 -13.81 12.54 22.84
C GLN A 262 -15.28 12.70 22.44
N LYS A 263 -15.56 12.74 21.14
CA LYS A 263 -16.92 12.79 20.58
C LYS A 263 -17.60 11.42 20.44
N GLY A 264 -16.86 10.33 20.72
CA GLY A 264 -17.40 8.97 20.71
C GLY A 264 -17.17 8.19 19.42
N VAL A 265 -16.28 8.66 18.53
CA VAL A 265 -15.85 7.91 17.37
C VAL A 265 -14.93 6.76 17.80
N LYS A 266 -15.23 5.53 17.39
CA LYS A 266 -14.33 4.40 17.59
C LYS A 266 -13.16 4.48 16.63
N ILE A 267 -11.94 4.35 17.15
CA ILE A 267 -10.69 4.50 16.39
C ILE A 267 -9.78 3.30 16.66
N ASP A 268 -9.45 2.56 15.60
CA ASP A 268 -8.51 1.44 15.63
C ASP A 268 -7.27 1.78 14.79
N LEU A 269 -6.10 1.78 15.40
CA LEU A 269 -4.82 2.12 14.76
C LEU A 269 -3.87 0.93 14.79
N VAL A 270 -3.28 0.59 13.65
CA VAL A 270 -2.21 -0.40 13.53
C VAL A 270 -0.91 0.33 13.16
N ILE A 271 -0.02 0.48 14.14
CA ILE A 271 1.21 1.28 14.04
C ILE A 271 2.40 0.48 14.57
N ARG A 272 3.39 0.19 13.72
CA ARG A 272 4.57 -0.57 14.13
C ARG A 272 5.74 0.26 14.65
N GLY A 273 5.77 1.54 14.32
CA GLY A 273 6.87 2.46 14.66
C GLY A 273 6.47 3.49 15.71
N ILE A 274 6.91 4.71 15.54
CA ILE A 274 6.67 5.81 16.48
C ILE A 274 5.18 6.15 16.53
N CYS A 275 4.61 6.20 17.73
CA CYS A 275 3.25 6.65 17.97
C CYS A 275 3.26 7.71 19.07
N CYS A 276 2.98 8.97 18.69
CA CYS A 276 2.90 10.10 19.62
C CYS A 276 1.49 10.31 20.21
N LEU A 277 0.62 9.30 20.10
CA LEU A 277 -0.68 9.26 20.74
C LEU A 277 -0.70 8.09 21.74
N ILE A 278 -1.17 8.33 22.95
CA ILE A 278 -1.37 7.28 23.96
C ILE A 278 -2.83 6.84 23.91
N ALA A 279 -3.06 5.55 23.70
CA ALA A 279 -4.40 4.96 23.64
C ALA A 279 -5.01 4.76 25.03
N GLY A 280 -6.33 4.75 25.14
CA GLY A 280 -7.08 4.36 26.33
C GLY A 280 -6.97 5.33 27.52
N VAL A 281 -6.56 6.57 27.29
CA VAL A 281 -6.51 7.61 28.33
C VAL A 281 -7.92 8.16 28.54
N LYS A 282 -8.42 8.05 29.78
CA LYS A 282 -9.76 8.52 30.17
C LYS A 282 -9.98 9.97 29.76
N GLU A 283 -11.15 10.28 29.24
CA GLU A 283 -11.60 11.60 28.77
C GLU A 283 -10.89 12.11 27.48
N TYR A 284 -9.84 11.43 26.99
CA TYR A 284 -9.09 11.85 25.81
C TYR A 284 -9.10 10.80 24.69
N THR A 285 -8.58 9.63 24.96
CA THR A 285 -8.38 8.58 23.93
C THR A 285 -8.98 7.24 24.35
N GLU A 286 -10.01 7.24 25.18
CA GLU A 286 -10.66 6.02 25.67
C GLU A 286 -11.31 5.18 24.54
N ASN A 287 -11.64 5.81 23.41
CA ASN A 287 -12.17 5.16 22.22
C ASN A 287 -11.08 4.82 21.17
N VAL A 288 -9.82 5.00 21.51
CA VAL A 288 -8.68 4.69 20.64
C VAL A 288 -8.00 3.40 21.08
N THR A 289 -7.87 2.46 20.13
CA THR A 289 -7.03 1.28 20.26
C THR A 289 -5.80 1.46 19.39
N VAL A 290 -4.61 1.20 19.92
CA VAL A 290 -3.36 1.16 19.16
C VAL A 290 -2.77 -0.24 19.25
N LYS A 291 -2.52 -0.85 18.11
CA LYS A 291 -1.93 -2.17 17.96
C LYS A 291 -0.64 -2.09 17.15
N SER A 292 0.37 -2.84 17.55
CA SER A 292 1.61 -3.01 16.80
C SER A 292 1.77 -4.47 16.39
N ILE A 293 2.09 -4.72 15.13
CA ILE A 293 2.38 -6.06 14.61
C ILE A 293 3.82 -6.08 14.13
N VAL A 294 4.62 -7.00 14.71
CA VAL A 294 6.00 -7.27 14.30
C VAL A 294 6.09 -8.76 13.98
N GLY A 295 6.07 -9.08 12.71
CA GLY A 295 6.08 -10.45 12.19
C GLY A 295 7.30 -10.73 11.30
N ARG A 296 7.17 -11.77 10.48
CA ARG A 296 8.19 -12.19 9.50
C ARG A 296 8.45 -11.12 8.45
N TYR A 297 7.37 -10.47 7.98
CA TYR A 297 7.43 -9.40 7.01
C TYR A 297 7.32 -8.04 7.69
N LEU A 298 7.99 -7.03 7.15
CA LEU A 298 7.87 -5.67 7.64
C LEU A 298 6.49 -5.12 7.28
N GLU A 299 5.69 -4.77 8.29
CA GLU A 299 4.41 -4.11 8.08
C GLU A 299 4.63 -2.69 7.54
N HIS A 300 4.40 -2.50 6.25
CA HIS A 300 4.75 -1.27 5.53
C HIS A 300 3.59 -0.62 4.80
N SER A 301 2.53 -1.36 4.47
CA SER A 301 1.35 -0.81 3.80
C SER A 301 0.65 0.26 4.65
N ARG A 302 0.04 1.24 3.98
CA ARG A 302 -0.79 2.26 4.62
C ARG A 302 -2.21 2.17 4.10
N ILE A 303 -3.14 2.11 5.03
CA ILE A 303 -4.58 2.00 4.78
C ILE A 303 -5.28 3.02 5.67
N TYR A 304 -6.21 3.79 5.10
CA TYR A 304 -7.07 4.69 5.86
C TYR A 304 -8.52 4.30 5.60
N ILE A 305 -9.27 4.05 6.68
CA ILE A 305 -10.68 3.64 6.64
C ILE A 305 -11.50 4.66 7.43
N PHE A 306 -12.56 5.16 6.83
CA PHE A 306 -13.53 6.06 7.44
C PHE A 306 -14.94 5.51 7.20
N GLY A 307 -15.71 5.35 8.27
CA GLY A 307 -17.07 4.86 8.20
C GLY A 307 -17.22 3.36 8.45
N THR A 308 -18.47 2.96 8.59
CA THR A 308 -18.90 1.57 8.77
C THR A 308 -19.16 0.89 7.42
N GLU A 309 -19.62 -0.36 7.41
CA GLU A 309 -19.84 -1.11 6.16
C GLU A 309 -20.72 -0.40 5.14
N ASP A 310 -21.75 0.35 5.59
CA ASP A 310 -22.72 0.99 4.71
C ASP A 310 -22.18 2.21 3.96
N ASP A 311 -21.19 2.91 4.52
CA ASP A 311 -20.67 4.16 3.99
C ASP A 311 -19.15 4.26 3.99
N ARG A 312 -18.48 3.11 4.11
CA ARG A 312 -17.03 2.99 4.26
C ARG A 312 -16.26 3.59 3.08
N LYS A 313 -15.37 4.51 3.41
CA LYS A 313 -14.36 5.05 2.49
C LYS A 313 -13.01 4.46 2.85
N ILE A 314 -12.32 3.89 1.86
CA ILE A 314 -11.00 3.28 2.05
C ILE A 314 -10.03 3.92 1.09
N TYR A 315 -8.84 4.25 1.62
CA TYR A 315 -7.70 4.75 0.85
C TYR A 315 -6.49 3.86 1.12
N ILE A 316 -5.69 3.63 0.08
CA ILE A 316 -4.32 3.13 0.22
C ILE A 316 -3.35 4.27 -0.05
N SER A 317 -2.26 4.35 0.70
CA SER A 317 -1.39 5.54 0.72
C SER A 317 0.09 5.21 0.74
N SER A 318 0.89 6.11 0.19
CA SER A 318 2.34 6.12 0.39
C SER A 318 2.75 6.85 1.68
N ALA A 319 1.83 7.56 2.34
CA ALA A 319 2.12 8.44 3.46
C ALA A 319 1.86 7.79 4.82
N ASP A 320 2.83 7.93 5.72
CA ASP A 320 2.60 7.85 7.15
C ASP A 320 1.95 9.16 7.65
N LEU A 321 1.32 9.15 8.81
CA LEU A 321 0.81 10.37 9.44
C LEU A 321 1.92 11.08 10.24
N MET A 322 2.92 11.51 9.51
CA MET A 322 4.03 12.33 9.99
C MET A 322 4.03 13.67 9.23
N THR A 323 4.35 14.75 9.90
CA THR A 323 4.39 16.10 9.30
C THR A 323 5.23 16.13 8.00
N ARG A 324 6.35 15.40 7.96
CA ARG A 324 7.18 15.33 6.75
C ARG A 324 6.44 14.69 5.57
N ASN A 325 5.52 13.74 5.81
CA ASN A 325 4.74 13.08 4.77
C ASN A 325 3.55 13.94 4.35
N THR A 326 2.81 14.47 5.32
CA THR A 326 1.54 15.14 5.07
C THR A 326 1.66 16.57 4.53
N VAL A 327 2.81 17.27 4.79
CA VAL A 327 3.00 18.68 4.42
C VAL A 327 4.37 19.04 3.80
N ARG A 328 5.29 18.09 3.62
CA ARG A 328 6.64 18.36 3.09
C ARG A 328 7.10 17.46 1.94
N ARG A 329 6.34 16.42 1.62
CA ARG A 329 6.65 15.46 0.54
C ARG A 329 5.49 15.39 -0.43
N VAL A 330 5.76 14.97 -1.66
CA VAL A 330 4.70 14.53 -2.55
C VAL A 330 4.36 13.09 -2.18
N GLU A 331 3.17 12.91 -1.64
CA GLU A 331 2.56 11.62 -1.32
C GLU A 331 1.19 11.53 -1.98
N VAL A 332 0.76 10.33 -2.28
CA VAL A 332 -0.55 10.07 -2.87
C VAL A 332 -1.27 8.98 -2.11
N ALA A 333 -2.52 9.23 -1.78
CA ALA A 333 -3.47 8.22 -1.33
C ALA A 333 -4.59 8.10 -2.37
N ALA A 334 -4.91 6.87 -2.77
CA ALA A 334 -5.96 6.57 -3.73
C ALA A 334 -7.18 5.97 -3.04
N PRO A 335 -8.40 6.45 -3.38
CA PRO A 335 -9.63 5.81 -2.92
C PRO A 335 -9.81 4.47 -3.60
N ILE A 336 -10.39 3.52 -2.89
CA ILE A 336 -10.84 2.24 -3.44
C ILE A 336 -12.34 2.36 -3.72
N TYR A 337 -12.72 2.28 -4.99
CA TYR A 337 -14.11 2.35 -5.43
C TYR A 337 -14.73 0.98 -5.73
N ASP A 338 -13.91 -0.03 -6.06
CA ASP A 338 -14.39 -1.39 -6.26
C ASP A 338 -14.85 -2.01 -4.95
N GLU A 339 -16.11 -2.41 -4.87
CA GLU A 339 -16.73 -2.93 -3.64
C GLU A 339 -16.12 -4.26 -3.17
N ASN A 340 -15.64 -5.11 -4.10
CA ASN A 340 -14.98 -6.36 -3.73
C ASN A 340 -13.61 -6.09 -3.10
N ILE A 341 -12.89 -5.11 -3.66
CA ILE A 341 -11.59 -4.70 -3.10
C ILE A 341 -11.79 -4.00 -1.76
N LYS A 342 -12.83 -3.15 -1.59
CA LYS A 342 -13.19 -2.59 -0.28
C LYS A 342 -13.41 -3.67 0.77
N LYS A 343 -14.22 -4.69 0.44
CA LYS A 343 -14.47 -5.82 1.34
C LYS A 343 -13.17 -6.55 1.68
N ARG A 344 -12.32 -6.81 0.68
CA ARG A 344 -11.03 -7.47 0.87
C ARG A 344 -10.13 -6.67 1.81
N VAL A 345 -9.95 -5.37 1.58
CA VAL A 345 -9.09 -4.52 2.42
C VAL A 345 -9.66 -4.37 3.83
N SER A 346 -11.00 -4.27 3.97
CA SER A 346 -11.67 -4.28 5.28
C SER A 346 -11.38 -5.57 6.04
N LYS A 347 -11.54 -6.74 5.40
CA LYS A 347 -11.23 -8.05 5.99
C LYS A 347 -9.75 -8.14 6.41
N MET A 348 -8.83 -7.66 5.55
CA MET A 348 -7.40 -7.63 5.89
C MET A 348 -7.14 -6.81 7.16
N PHE A 349 -7.76 -5.63 7.27
CA PHE A 349 -7.61 -4.78 8.44
C PHE A 349 -8.20 -5.44 9.69
N ASP A 350 -9.37 -6.06 9.60
CA ASP A 350 -10.01 -6.77 10.71
C ASP A 350 -9.18 -7.97 11.19
N ILE A 351 -8.57 -8.74 10.27
CA ILE A 351 -7.66 -9.83 10.63
C ILE A 351 -6.41 -9.30 11.35
N MET A 352 -5.87 -8.17 10.93
CA MET A 352 -4.77 -7.52 11.66
C MET A 352 -5.18 -7.08 13.07
N LEU A 353 -6.41 -6.58 13.24
CA LEU A 353 -6.93 -6.24 14.57
C LEU A 353 -7.14 -7.48 15.44
N GLN A 354 -7.43 -8.64 14.86
CA GLN A 354 -7.61 -9.90 15.58
C GLN A 354 -6.31 -10.65 15.86
N ASP A 355 -5.17 -10.23 15.28
CA ASP A 355 -3.87 -10.88 15.49
C ASP A 355 -3.50 -10.90 16.97
N ASN A 356 -3.58 -12.08 17.61
CA ASN A 356 -3.25 -12.30 19.02
C ASN A 356 -1.92 -13.03 19.23
N ILE A 357 -1.22 -13.42 18.14
CA ILE A 357 0.09 -14.08 18.21
C ILE A 357 1.22 -13.05 18.11
N LYS A 358 1.19 -12.16 17.10
CA LYS A 358 2.21 -11.15 16.85
C LYS A 358 1.81 -9.77 17.34
N GLY A 359 0.50 -9.51 17.46
CA GLY A 359 -0.05 -8.23 17.87
C GLY A 359 0.28 -7.89 19.32
N ARG A 360 0.54 -6.61 19.58
CA ARG A 360 0.71 -6.02 20.89
C ARG A 360 -0.15 -4.78 21.01
N TYR A 361 -0.83 -4.60 22.13
CA TYR A 361 -1.70 -3.46 22.39
C TYR A 361 -0.99 -2.43 23.27
N MET A 362 -1.17 -1.16 22.92
CA MET A 362 -0.78 -0.05 23.78
C MET A 362 -1.86 0.14 24.86
N LYS A 363 -1.43 0.26 26.11
CA LYS A 363 -2.30 0.64 27.26
C LYS A 363 -2.10 2.11 27.61
N SER A 364 -2.93 2.62 28.52
CA SER A 364 -2.92 4.04 28.94
C SER A 364 -1.64 4.49 29.65
N ASP A 365 -0.74 3.58 29.98
CA ASP A 365 0.62 3.87 30.44
C ASP A 365 1.62 4.10 29.29
N GLY A 366 1.17 3.99 28.03
CA GLY A 366 1.99 4.13 26.83
C GLY A 366 2.85 2.91 26.48
N LYS A 367 2.76 1.81 27.24
CA LYS A 367 3.52 0.58 27.00
C LYS A 367 2.71 -0.40 26.18
N TYR A 368 3.42 -1.27 25.46
CA TYR A 368 2.83 -2.33 24.66
C TYR A 368 2.83 -3.67 25.40
N TYR A 369 1.69 -4.34 25.40
CA TYR A 369 1.46 -5.62 26.04
C TYR A 369 0.99 -6.65 25.03
N ARG A 370 1.36 -7.91 25.23
CA ARG A 370 0.76 -9.02 24.49
C ARG A 370 -0.64 -9.26 25.01
N PRO A 371 -1.62 -9.62 24.13
CA PRO A 371 -2.93 -10.04 24.61
C PRO A 371 -2.80 -11.32 25.42
N GLU A 372 -3.62 -11.45 26.47
CA GLU A 372 -3.82 -12.72 27.14
C GLU A 372 -4.72 -13.59 26.27
N ILE A 373 -4.26 -14.76 25.92
CA ILE A 373 -5.01 -15.71 25.08
C ILE A 373 -5.79 -16.63 26.02
N ALA A 374 -7.13 -16.58 25.93
CA ALA A 374 -8.00 -17.45 26.73
C ALA A 374 -7.93 -18.90 26.23
N GLU A 375 -8.22 -19.86 27.11
CA GLU A 375 -8.30 -21.27 26.74
C GLU A 375 -9.41 -21.48 25.70
N GLY A 376 -9.08 -22.06 24.55
CA GLY A 376 -10.02 -22.27 23.43
C GLY A 376 -10.17 -21.07 22.49
N GLU A 377 -9.48 -19.96 22.72
CA GLU A 377 -9.47 -18.82 21.81
C GLU A 377 -8.75 -19.18 20.50
N THR A 378 -9.31 -18.73 19.37
CA THR A 378 -8.68 -18.92 18.05
C THR A 378 -7.38 -18.13 17.96
N LEU A 379 -6.29 -18.83 17.61
CA LEU A 379 -4.99 -18.19 17.41
C LEU A 379 -4.91 -17.60 16.00
N ILE A 380 -4.61 -16.30 15.91
CA ILE A 380 -4.51 -15.57 14.63
C ILE A 380 -3.15 -14.90 14.55
N ASP A 381 -2.35 -15.35 13.57
CA ASP A 381 -1.19 -14.65 13.03
C ASP A 381 -1.63 -14.07 11.69
N SER A 382 -1.76 -12.76 11.59
CA SER A 382 -2.32 -12.11 10.41
C SER A 382 -1.49 -12.35 9.15
N GLN A 383 -0.16 -12.40 9.25
CA GLN A 383 0.70 -12.65 8.10
C GLN A 383 0.60 -14.10 7.61
N GLU A 384 0.49 -15.06 8.52
CA GLU A 384 0.27 -16.47 8.17
C GLU A 384 -1.12 -16.65 7.55
N TYR A 385 -2.14 -15.99 8.09
CA TYR A 385 -3.49 -15.99 7.52
C TYR A 385 -3.50 -15.51 6.06
N PHE A 386 -2.87 -14.37 5.74
CA PHE A 386 -2.83 -13.85 4.38
C PHE A 386 -2.04 -14.73 3.43
N PHE A 387 -1.02 -15.41 3.95
CA PHE A 387 -0.26 -16.39 3.20
C PHE A 387 -1.13 -17.60 2.83
N GLU A 388 -1.85 -18.16 3.79
CA GLU A 388 -2.76 -19.30 3.57
C GLU A 388 -3.92 -18.94 2.63
N GLU A 389 -4.47 -17.73 2.75
CA GLU A 389 -5.50 -17.20 1.85
C GLU A 389 -4.98 -17.09 0.40
N ALA A 390 -3.77 -16.55 0.20
CA ALA A 390 -3.14 -16.44 -1.12
C ALA A 390 -2.89 -17.82 -1.77
N TYR A 391 -2.56 -18.82 -0.96
CA TYR A 391 -2.38 -20.21 -1.42
C TYR A 391 -3.69 -20.99 -1.59
N GLY A 392 -4.84 -20.40 -1.28
CA GLY A 392 -6.13 -21.06 -1.38
C GLY A 392 -6.36 -22.15 -0.35
N LYS A 393 -5.68 -22.11 0.80
CA LYS A 393 -5.89 -23.02 1.91
C LYS A 393 -7.08 -22.64 2.78
N ILE A 394 -7.44 -21.35 2.76
CA ILE A 394 -8.61 -20.75 3.40
C ILE A 394 -9.33 -19.83 2.41
N GLU A 395 -10.64 -19.63 2.57
CA GLU A 395 -11.48 -18.75 1.75
C GLU A 395 -11.59 -17.32 2.31
#